data_3d576700eb41766c4f1a400e373d3cc0
#
_entry.id   3d576700eb41766c4f1a400e373d3cc0
#
_cell.length_a   1.000
_cell.length_b   1.000
_cell.length_c   1.000
_cell.angle_alpha   90.00
_cell.angle_beta   90.00
_cell.angle_gamma   90.00
#
_symmetry.space_group_name_H-M   'P 1'
#
loop_
_entity.id
_entity.type
_entity.pdbx_description
1 polymer ?
#
loop_
_entity_poly.entity_id
_entity_poly.type
_entity_poly.pdbx_seq_one_letter_code
_entity_poly.pdbx_strand_id
1 'polypeptide(L)'
;MSFLYSRKSASFLLAVIFLAGCQSIRTRDDIRGPKPTPPSNGKTQKPTTSQPIEDSSPYQPDVQVEEPVAPPPPPAPVIPAMPKIAFILGGGGAKAYAHIGFLHELSRAKVPVYAIGGVEFASPMAALYANREQANDVEWQMFKMKDDEIIKKSLLGNVNKNGDISVMRDFYSTAFKNQKAEDFRIPFACPSYNLKKNQALMMNRGGMEQLLSMCMAYPPFFKPFQGNVAAVREVSGLARYLRQKGANFVVLVNVLQGPGGNKPFTLDANATDNVLWSEIAGLYNKPFAGVDTVITLDTGDYGIMDFDKRREIMNKGADSANRQLKTLTRKWGL
;
A
#
# COMPACT_ATOMS: atom_id res chain seq x y z
N MET A 1 -0.68 72.35 -12.10
CA MET A 1 -2.01 72.07 -12.68
C MET A 1 -2.53 70.83 -11.98
N SER A 2 -3.50 71.09 -11.09
CA SER A 2 -4.21 70.11 -10.27
C SER A 2 -5.22 69.34 -11.09
N PHE A 3 -5.39 68.03 -10.85
CA PHE A 3 -6.68 67.38 -11.03
C PHE A 3 -6.88 66.30 -9.94
N LEU A 4 -7.71 66.66 -8.99
CA LEU A 4 -8.43 65.83 -8.06
C LEU A 4 -9.47 64.99 -8.82
N TYR A 5 -9.55 63.68 -8.58
CA TYR A 5 -10.76 62.95 -8.86
C TYR A 5 -11.16 62.04 -7.67
N SER A 6 -12.32 62.29 -7.29
CA SER A 6 -13.24 61.95 -6.23
C SER A 6 -13.45 60.48 -5.99
N ARG A 7 -13.54 60.11 -4.72
CA ARG A 7 -14.10 58.90 -4.13
C ARG A 7 -15.59 58.71 -4.53
N LYS A 8 -15.99 57.49 -4.86
CA LYS A 8 -17.35 57.01 -4.58
C LYS A 8 -17.28 55.60 -4.01
N SER A 9 -17.54 55.52 -2.72
CA SER A 9 -17.88 54.31 -1.97
C SER A 9 -19.24 53.76 -2.43
N ALA A 10 -19.31 52.51 -2.78
CA ALA A 10 -20.54 51.77 -2.88
C ALA A 10 -20.47 50.58 -1.90
N SER A 11 -21.11 50.78 -0.74
CA SER A 11 -21.41 49.74 0.24
C SER A 11 -22.47 48.80 -0.36
N PHE A 12 -22.12 47.55 -0.60
CA PHE A 12 -23.09 46.50 -0.85
C PHE A 12 -23.28 45.70 0.43
N LEU A 13 -24.44 45.90 1.04
CA LEU A 13 -24.92 45.12 2.18
C LEU A 13 -25.47 43.80 1.59
N LEU A 14 -24.78 42.71 1.82
CA LEU A 14 -25.32 41.36 1.50
C LEU A 14 -25.88 40.77 2.78
N ALA A 15 -27.19 40.71 2.89
CA ALA A 15 -27.93 40.03 3.93
C ALA A 15 -27.81 38.52 3.70
N VAL A 16 -27.13 37.81 4.60
CA VAL A 16 -27.07 36.36 4.63
C VAL A 16 -28.25 35.87 5.47
N ILE A 17 -29.22 35.25 4.81
CA ILE A 17 -30.34 34.56 5.45
C ILE A 17 -29.82 33.16 5.87
N PHE A 18 -29.68 32.95 7.18
CA PHE A 18 -29.48 31.62 7.75
C PHE A 18 -30.82 30.88 7.77
N LEU A 19 -30.97 29.89 6.91
CA LEU A 19 -31.99 28.87 7.04
C LEU A 19 -31.40 27.71 7.87
N ALA A 20 -31.76 27.70 9.13
CA ALA A 20 -31.49 26.56 10.02
C ALA A 20 -32.44 25.41 9.64
N GLY A 21 -31.91 24.45 8.89
CA GLY A 21 -32.54 23.16 8.67
C GLY A 21 -32.09 22.17 9.74
N CYS A 22 -32.87 21.99 10.78
CA CYS A 22 -32.73 20.86 11.70
C CYS A 22 -33.09 19.55 10.98
N GLN A 23 -32.10 18.80 10.55
CA GLN A 23 -32.31 17.39 10.19
C GLN A 23 -32.06 16.54 11.44
N SER A 24 -33.12 15.92 11.92
CA SER A 24 -33.09 14.94 13.01
C SER A 24 -32.25 13.74 12.63
N ILE A 25 -31.23 13.48 13.44
CA ILE A 25 -30.43 12.25 13.39
C ILE A 25 -31.35 11.10 13.84
N ARG A 26 -31.79 10.27 12.91
CA ARG A 26 -32.44 9.00 13.23
C ARG A 26 -31.38 8.06 13.80
N THR A 27 -31.51 7.75 15.07
CA THR A 27 -30.75 6.69 15.74
C THR A 27 -31.18 5.34 15.17
N ARG A 28 -30.18 4.54 14.85
CA ARG A 28 -30.26 3.25 14.16
C ARG A 28 -30.55 2.13 15.15
N ASP A 29 -31.81 2.01 15.60
CA ASP A 29 -32.25 0.94 16.53
C ASP A 29 -33.26 -0.06 15.92
N ASP A 30 -33.47 -0.05 14.61
CA ASP A 30 -34.44 -0.91 13.94
C ASP A 30 -33.85 -1.90 12.92
N ILE A 31 -32.79 -2.62 13.29
CA ILE A 31 -32.42 -3.86 12.58
C ILE A 31 -32.28 -4.98 13.61
N ARG A 32 -33.41 -5.43 14.14
CA ARG A 32 -33.50 -6.77 14.71
C ARG A 32 -33.83 -7.73 13.59
N GLY A 33 -32.86 -8.55 13.19
CA GLY A 33 -33.08 -9.69 12.33
C GLY A 33 -34.01 -10.73 12.99
N PRO A 34 -34.67 -11.58 12.21
CA PRO A 34 -35.63 -12.54 12.73
C PRO A 34 -34.94 -13.56 13.66
N LYS A 35 -35.58 -13.77 14.81
CA LYS A 35 -35.22 -14.71 15.87
C LYS A 35 -35.23 -16.14 15.29
N PRO A 36 -34.22 -16.99 15.54
CA PRO A 36 -34.27 -18.39 15.12
C PRO A 36 -35.33 -19.14 15.87
N THR A 37 -36.20 -19.84 15.18
CA THR A 37 -37.19 -20.75 15.70
C THR A 37 -36.51 -22.01 16.24
N PRO A 38 -36.94 -22.52 17.45
CA PRO A 38 -36.38 -23.77 17.95
C PRO A 38 -36.89 -24.99 17.17
N PRO A 39 -36.10 -26.08 17.07
CA PRO A 39 -36.50 -27.26 16.33
C PRO A 39 -37.64 -27.99 17.00
N SER A 40 -38.66 -28.32 16.21
CA SER A 40 -39.83 -29.10 16.59
C SER A 40 -39.45 -30.54 16.95
N ASN A 41 -39.82 -30.98 18.14
CA ASN A 41 -39.71 -32.37 18.59
C ASN A 41 -40.59 -33.31 17.76
N GLY A 42 -39.95 -34.10 16.91
CA GLY A 42 -40.58 -35.24 16.24
C GLY A 42 -40.83 -36.38 17.21
N LYS A 43 -42.07 -36.76 17.33
CA LYS A 43 -42.56 -37.82 18.19
C LYS A 43 -42.00 -39.20 17.80
N THR A 44 -41.47 -39.89 18.79
CA THR A 44 -41.11 -41.32 18.77
C THR A 44 -42.35 -42.18 18.51
N GLN A 45 -42.31 -42.97 17.43
CA GLN A 45 -43.24 -44.08 17.23
C GLN A 45 -42.61 -45.38 17.69
N LYS A 46 -43.35 -46.07 18.56
CA LYS A 46 -43.05 -47.36 19.18
C LYS A 46 -43.28 -48.51 18.19
N PRO A 47 -42.43 -49.52 18.11
CA PRO A 47 -42.64 -50.63 17.22
C PRO A 47 -43.65 -51.65 17.76
N THR A 48 -44.50 -52.12 16.88
CA THR A 48 -45.51 -53.18 17.11
C THR A 48 -44.86 -54.54 16.97
N THR A 49 -45.09 -55.39 17.98
CA THR A 49 -44.76 -56.80 18.08
C THR A 49 -45.60 -57.63 17.11
N SER A 50 -44.99 -58.54 16.36
CA SER A 50 -45.65 -59.75 15.86
C SER A 50 -44.71 -60.95 15.88
N GLN A 51 -45.23 -62.06 16.33
CA GLN A 51 -44.61 -63.29 16.74
C GLN A 51 -44.25 -64.27 15.58
N PRO A 52 -43.73 -65.47 15.88
CA PRO A 52 -42.65 -66.11 15.19
C PRO A 52 -43.11 -67.19 14.20
N ILE A 53 -42.30 -67.50 13.22
CA ILE A 53 -42.41 -68.75 12.44
C ILE A 53 -41.07 -69.47 12.59
N GLU A 54 -41.12 -70.64 13.25
CA GLU A 54 -40.10 -71.65 13.22
C GLU A 54 -39.97 -72.18 11.78
N ASP A 55 -38.77 -72.30 11.25
CA ASP A 55 -38.37 -73.44 10.47
C ASP A 55 -36.87 -73.66 10.55
N SER A 56 -36.54 -74.90 10.74
CA SER A 56 -35.29 -75.53 11.02
C SER A 56 -34.56 -75.93 9.75
N SER A 57 -33.33 -75.39 9.60
CA SER A 57 -32.31 -76.12 8.82
C SER A 57 -30.90 -75.63 9.15
N PRO A 58 -29.91 -76.47 9.37
CA PRO A 58 -28.56 -76.03 9.71
C PRO A 58 -27.79 -75.75 8.44
N TYR A 59 -27.80 -74.46 8.05
CA TYR A 59 -26.86 -73.96 7.04
C TYR A 59 -25.66 -73.35 7.79
N GLN A 60 -24.50 -73.99 7.66
CA GLN A 60 -23.22 -73.37 8.07
C GLN A 60 -22.81 -72.38 7.00
N PRO A 61 -22.73 -71.11 7.25
CA PRO A 61 -22.04 -70.15 6.36
C PRO A 61 -20.56 -70.35 6.53
N ASP A 62 -19.82 -70.50 5.45
CA ASP A 62 -18.38 -70.29 5.36
C ASP A 62 -18.06 -68.94 5.94
N VAL A 63 -17.46 -68.90 7.12
CA VAL A 63 -16.90 -67.68 7.70
C VAL A 63 -15.64 -67.37 6.92
N GLN A 64 -15.80 -66.52 5.88
CA GLN A 64 -14.65 -65.84 5.30
C GLN A 64 -14.08 -64.93 6.41
N VAL A 65 -12.94 -65.32 6.93
CA VAL A 65 -12.15 -64.47 7.82
C VAL A 65 -11.65 -63.31 6.96
N GLU A 66 -12.35 -62.16 7.01
CA GLU A 66 -11.83 -60.92 6.43
C GLU A 66 -10.50 -60.61 7.12
N GLU A 67 -9.41 -60.62 6.34
CA GLU A 67 -8.13 -60.12 6.84
C GLU A 67 -8.31 -58.66 7.34
N PRO A 68 -7.74 -58.30 8.50
CA PRO A 68 -7.83 -56.97 9.03
C PRO A 68 -7.26 -55.98 8.00
N VAL A 69 -8.13 -55.13 7.44
CA VAL A 69 -7.70 -54.04 6.54
C VAL A 69 -6.75 -53.18 7.34
N ALA A 70 -5.51 -53.05 6.90
CA ALA A 70 -4.52 -52.21 7.51
C ALA A 70 -5.07 -50.79 7.64
N PRO A 71 -4.92 -50.11 8.79
CA PRO A 71 -5.40 -48.76 8.95
C PRO A 71 -4.79 -47.85 7.89
N PRO A 72 -5.56 -46.87 7.32
CA PRO A 72 -5.04 -45.98 6.31
C PRO A 72 -3.80 -45.27 6.84
N PRO A 73 -2.78 -45.05 6.01
CA PRO A 73 -1.56 -44.35 6.43
C PRO A 73 -1.93 -42.97 6.99
N PRO A 74 -1.25 -42.47 8.06
CA PRO A 74 -1.51 -41.18 8.62
C PRO A 74 -1.39 -40.13 7.52
N PRO A 75 -2.26 -39.09 7.51
CA PRO A 75 -2.19 -38.01 6.53
C PRO A 75 -0.79 -37.42 6.51
N ALA A 76 -0.23 -37.19 5.34
CA ALA A 76 1.08 -36.59 5.19
C ALA A 76 1.12 -35.22 5.94
N PRO A 77 2.22 -34.88 6.63
CA PRO A 77 2.32 -33.61 7.35
C PRO A 77 2.06 -32.46 6.38
N VAL A 78 1.07 -31.63 6.68
CA VAL A 78 0.78 -30.41 5.92
C VAL A 78 1.90 -29.43 6.20
N ILE A 79 2.85 -29.29 5.28
CA ILE A 79 3.88 -28.26 5.34
C ILE A 79 3.17 -26.93 5.13
N PRO A 80 3.21 -26.01 6.13
CA PRO A 80 2.59 -24.71 5.95
C PRO A 80 3.16 -24.01 4.71
N ALA A 81 2.30 -23.58 3.80
CA ALA A 81 2.74 -22.85 2.62
C ALA A 81 3.41 -21.56 3.06
N MET A 82 4.60 -21.25 2.52
CA MET A 82 5.29 -20.00 2.81
C MET A 82 4.39 -18.80 2.48
N PRO A 83 4.33 -17.78 3.37
CA PRO A 83 3.48 -16.64 3.15
C PRO A 83 3.91 -15.86 1.89
N LYS A 84 2.97 -15.57 1.00
CA LYS A 84 3.17 -14.70 -0.18
C LYS A 84 3.00 -13.25 0.24
N ILE A 85 4.09 -12.65 0.69
CA ILE A 85 4.10 -11.30 1.25
C ILE A 85 4.30 -10.28 0.14
N ALA A 86 3.40 -9.32 0.03
CA ALA A 86 3.56 -8.15 -0.83
C ALA A 86 3.84 -6.90 0.00
N PHE A 87 4.70 -6.02 -0.52
CA PHE A 87 5.04 -4.76 0.11
C PHE A 87 4.58 -3.58 -0.74
N ILE A 88 4.02 -2.56 -0.09
CA ILE A 88 3.71 -1.27 -0.67
C ILE A 88 4.66 -0.26 -0.06
N LEU A 89 5.55 0.31 -0.86
CA LEU A 89 6.42 1.39 -0.45
C LEU A 89 5.67 2.71 -0.59
N GLY A 90 5.38 3.36 0.53
CA GLY A 90 4.61 4.59 0.58
C GLY A 90 5.36 5.80 0.01
N GLY A 91 4.63 6.78 -0.51
CA GLY A 91 5.21 8.02 -1.00
C GLY A 91 5.74 8.91 0.12
N GLY A 92 6.58 9.88 -0.22
CA GLY A 92 7.15 10.80 0.75
C GLY A 92 8.34 11.62 0.26
N GLY A 93 8.51 11.81 -1.03
CA GLY A 93 9.63 12.54 -1.60
C GLY A 93 10.97 12.00 -1.13
N ALA A 94 11.85 12.85 -0.60
CA ALA A 94 13.16 12.45 -0.07
C ALA A 94 13.08 11.40 1.06
N LYS A 95 12.02 11.43 1.88
CA LYS A 95 11.83 10.41 2.94
C LYS A 95 11.72 9.00 2.39
N ALA A 96 11.36 8.83 1.11
CA ALA A 96 11.30 7.53 0.45
C ALA A 96 12.65 6.79 0.42
N TYR A 97 13.78 7.48 0.55
CA TYR A 97 15.09 6.83 0.67
C TYR A 97 15.19 5.87 1.88
N ALA A 98 14.36 6.03 2.91
CA ALA A 98 14.26 5.08 4.01
C ALA A 98 13.83 3.68 3.56
N HIS A 99 13.09 3.56 2.45
CA HIS A 99 12.72 2.27 1.88
C HIS A 99 13.92 1.47 1.40
N ILE A 100 15.00 2.11 0.96
CA ILE A 100 16.22 1.41 0.57
C ILE A 100 16.80 0.70 1.80
N GLY A 101 16.88 1.40 2.93
CA GLY A 101 17.28 0.80 4.20
C GLY A 101 16.37 -0.37 4.62
N PHE A 102 15.07 -0.23 4.44
CA PHE A 102 14.10 -1.30 4.67
C PHE A 102 14.34 -2.52 3.75
N LEU A 103 14.60 -2.33 2.46
CA LEU A 103 14.90 -3.40 1.52
C LEU A 103 16.20 -4.15 1.87
N HIS A 104 17.21 -3.46 2.39
CA HIS A 104 18.41 -4.09 2.92
C HIS A 104 18.09 -5.00 4.11
N GLU A 105 17.27 -4.53 5.04
CA GLU A 105 16.86 -5.33 6.21
C GLU A 105 15.97 -6.51 5.82
N LEU A 106 15.08 -6.37 4.83
CA LEU A 106 14.34 -7.52 4.27
C LEU A 106 15.29 -8.59 3.74
N SER A 107 16.29 -8.17 2.97
CA SER A 107 17.30 -9.07 2.40
C SER A 107 18.12 -9.76 3.50
N ARG A 108 18.52 -9.02 4.54
CA ARG A 108 19.25 -9.55 5.69
C ARG A 108 18.42 -10.55 6.50
N ALA A 109 17.14 -10.25 6.69
CA ALA A 109 16.19 -11.11 7.40
C ALA A 109 15.68 -12.27 6.53
N LYS A 110 16.09 -12.36 5.26
CA LYS A 110 15.65 -13.36 4.27
C LYS A 110 14.12 -13.42 4.10
N VAL A 111 13.45 -12.29 4.27
CA VAL A 111 11.99 -12.19 4.07
C VAL A 111 11.69 -12.24 2.58
N PRO A 112 10.89 -13.21 2.11
CA PRO A 112 10.54 -13.31 0.70
C PRO A 112 9.62 -12.17 0.29
N VAL A 113 9.90 -11.54 -0.86
CA VAL A 113 9.04 -10.53 -1.45
C VAL A 113 8.31 -11.15 -2.64
N TYR A 114 7.04 -11.46 -2.48
CA TYR A 114 6.23 -12.07 -3.52
C TYR A 114 5.80 -11.07 -4.61
N ALA A 115 5.47 -9.85 -4.21
CA ALA A 115 5.10 -8.75 -5.09
C ALA A 115 5.43 -7.42 -4.42
N ILE A 116 5.60 -6.35 -5.19
CA ILE A 116 5.92 -5.05 -4.62
C ILE A 116 5.22 -3.93 -5.40
N GLY A 117 4.77 -2.92 -4.68
CA GLY A 117 4.24 -1.70 -5.26
C GLY A 117 4.95 -0.47 -4.70
N GLY A 118 4.99 0.60 -5.48
CA GLY A 118 5.54 1.88 -5.05
C GLY A 118 4.57 3.03 -5.29
N VAL A 119 4.58 4.00 -4.41
CA VAL A 119 3.75 5.20 -4.50
C VAL A 119 4.66 6.40 -4.63
N GLU A 120 4.38 7.27 -5.59
CA GLU A 120 5.12 8.52 -5.83
C GLU A 120 6.62 8.24 -5.96
N PHE A 121 7.50 8.91 -5.19
CA PHE A 121 8.97 8.78 -5.27
C PHE A 121 9.49 7.36 -4.89
N ALA A 122 8.68 6.55 -4.22
CA ALA A 122 9.02 5.16 -3.95
C ALA A 122 8.75 4.22 -5.16
N SER A 123 8.06 4.70 -6.22
CA SER A 123 7.76 3.89 -7.40
C SER A 123 9.00 3.38 -8.13
N PRO A 124 10.04 4.17 -8.42
CA PRO A 124 11.27 3.66 -9.04
C PRO A 124 12.03 2.69 -8.13
N MET A 125 12.00 2.88 -6.81
CA MET A 125 12.64 1.95 -5.85
C MET A 125 11.97 0.58 -5.89
N ALA A 126 10.64 0.55 -5.86
CA ALA A 126 9.85 -0.68 -5.97
C ALA A 126 10.06 -1.36 -7.32
N ALA A 127 10.12 -0.58 -8.42
CA ALA A 127 10.36 -1.10 -9.76
C ALA A 127 11.75 -1.72 -9.90
N LEU A 128 12.79 -1.06 -9.40
CA LEU A 128 14.16 -1.57 -9.40
C LEU A 128 14.27 -2.88 -8.62
N TYR A 129 13.63 -2.92 -7.44
CA TYR A 129 13.60 -4.14 -6.65
C TYR A 129 12.84 -5.26 -7.35
N ALA A 130 11.68 -4.96 -7.93
CA ALA A 130 10.88 -5.95 -8.66
C ALA A 130 11.64 -6.57 -9.84
N ASN A 131 12.46 -5.77 -10.50
CA ASN A 131 13.25 -6.20 -11.63
C ASN A 131 14.41 -7.12 -11.26
N ARG A 132 15.09 -6.87 -10.13
CA ARG A 132 16.37 -7.53 -9.80
C ARG A 132 16.39 -8.27 -8.48
N GLU A 133 15.45 -8.00 -7.58
CA GLU A 133 15.36 -8.54 -6.22
C GLU A 133 16.63 -8.28 -5.37
N GLN A 134 17.30 -7.16 -5.61
CA GLN A 134 18.55 -6.81 -4.93
C GLN A 134 18.50 -5.39 -4.37
N ALA A 135 18.54 -5.26 -3.06
CA ALA A 135 18.54 -3.97 -2.37
C ALA A 135 19.76 -3.10 -2.73
N ASN A 136 20.94 -3.73 -2.92
CA ASN A 136 22.16 -3.02 -3.33
C ASN A 136 22.00 -2.36 -4.70
N ASP A 137 21.31 -3.01 -5.64
CA ASP A 137 21.05 -2.43 -6.95
C ASP A 137 20.09 -1.24 -6.87
N VAL A 138 19.07 -1.33 -6.00
CA VAL A 138 18.17 -0.20 -5.73
C VAL A 138 18.97 0.99 -5.21
N GLU A 139 19.79 0.77 -4.18
CA GLU A 139 20.66 1.81 -3.62
C GLU A 139 21.54 2.42 -4.71
N TRP A 140 22.29 1.58 -5.42
CA TRP A 140 23.23 2.02 -6.45
C TRP A 140 22.57 2.89 -7.52
N GLN A 141 21.42 2.49 -8.04
CA GLN A 141 20.72 3.25 -9.06
C GLN A 141 20.14 4.55 -8.51
N MET A 142 19.47 4.51 -7.36
CA MET A 142 18.85 5.68 -6.75
C MET A 142 19.88 6.74 -6.34
N PHE A 143 21.09 6.32 -5.93
CA PHE A 143 22.17 7.25 -5.57
C PHE A 143 22.90 7.87 -6.76
N LYS A 144 22.71 7.36 -7.99
CA LYS A 144 23.17 8.03 -9.22
C LYS A 144 22.33 9.24 -9.58
N MET A 145 21.08 9.28 -9.12
CA MET A 145 20.20 10.40 -9.35
C MET A 145 20.78 11.64 -8.64
N LYS A 146 20.91 12.74 -9.36
CA LYS A 146 21.45 13.98 -8.82
C LYS A 146 20.35 14.79 -8.15
N ASP A 147 20.65 15.37 -7.02
CA ASP A 147 19.67 16.15 -6.24
C ASP A 147 19.17 17.38 -7.01
N ASP A 148 20.05 18.01 -7.81
CA ASP A 148 19.76 19.16 -8.66
C ASP A 148 18.89 18.81 -9.89
N GLU A 149 18.80 17.54 -10.27
CA GLU A 149 17.85 17.05 -11.27
C GLU A 149 16.42 17.06 -10.73
N ILE A 150 16.25 16.79 -9.44
CA ILE A 150 14.94 16.74 -8.79
C ILE A 150 14.54 18.13 -8.30
N ILE A 151 15.49 18.84 -7.67
CA ILE A 151 15.26 20.13 -7.03
C ILE A 151 16.27 21.15 -7.58
N LYS A 152 15.83 21.98 -8.51
CA LYS A 152 16.65 23.11 -8.97
C LYS A 152 16.65 24.19 -7.91
N LYS A 153 17.80 24.44 -7.30
CA LYS A 153 18.01 25.60 -6.42
C LYS A 153 18.35 26.81 -7.31
N SER A 154 17.59 27.88 -7.15
CA SER A 154 17.93 29.18 -7.74
C SER A 154 19.19 29.75 -7.07
N LEU A 155 19.90 30.66 -7.77
CA LEU A 155 21.04 31.41 -7.19
C LEU A 155 20.70 32.18 -5.91
N LEU A 156 19.41 32.45 -5.66
CA LEU A 156 18.91 33.11 -4.45
C LEU A 156 18.45 32.12 -3.38
N GLY A 157 18.76 30.82 -3.50
CA GLY A 157 18.39 29.78 -2.54
C GLY A 157 16.92 29.32 -2.63
N ASN A 158 16.12 29.91 -3.51
CA ASN A 158 14.74 29.47 -3.71
C ASN A 158 14.69 28.12 -4.44
N VAL A 159 13.96 27.19 -3.91
CA VAL A 159 13.75 25.87 -4.53
C VAL A 159 12.73 26.01 -5.65
N ASN A 160 13.13 25.67 -6.89
CA ASN A 160 12.19 25.56 -8.01
C ASN A 160 11.30 24.33 -7.80
N LYS A 161 10.03 24.57 -7.55
CA LYS A 161 9.00 23.57 -7.39
C LYS A 161 8.32 23.27 -8.73
N ASN A 162 7.68 22.10 -8.80
CA ASN A 162 6.94 21.65 -9.98
C ASN A 162 7.79 21.61 -11.25
N GLY A 163 8.94 20.93 -11.19
CA GLY A 163 9.80 20.63 -12.33
C GLY A 163 9.11 19.76 -13.37
N ASP A 164 9.75 19.64 -14.53
CA ASP A 164 9.33 18.68 -15.56
C ASP A 164 9.96 17.32 -15.25
N ILE A 165 9.14 16.26 -15.20
CA ILE A 165 9.62 14.90 -14.91
C ILE A 165 10.53 14.33 -16.01
N SER A 166 10.59 14.96 -17.17
CA SER A 166 11.50 14.54 -18.26
C SER A 166 12.98 14.57 -17.86
N VAL A 167 13.35 15.31 -16.80
CA VAL A 167 14.70 15.28 -16.22
C VAL A 167 15.10 13.88 -15.73
N MET A 168 14.12 13.01 -15.44
CA MET A 168 14.32 11.64 -15.01
C MET A 168 14.55 10.65 -16.17
N ARG A 169 14.46 11.09 -17.41
CA ARG A 169 14.55 10.22 -18.59
C ARG A 169 15.86 9.42 -18.63
N ASP A 170 16.98 10.09 -18.45
CA ASP A 170 18.31 9.45 -18.50
C ASP A 170 18.47 8.43 -17.36
N PHE A 171 17.93 8.75 -16.19
CA PHE A 171 17.87 7.79 -15.09
C PHE A 171 17.07 6.55 -15.49
N TYR A 172 15.84 6.71 -16.01
CA TYR A 172 15.01 5.58 -16.39
C TYR A 172 15.63 4.73 -17.51
N SER A 173 16.20 5.37 -18.53
CA SER A 173 16.84 4.67 -19.63
C SER A 173 18.06 3.86 -19.18
N THR A 174 18.85 4.40 -18.26
CA THR A 174 20.02 3.72 -17.69
C THR A 174 19.64 2.60 -16.73
N ALA A 175 18.68 2.87 -15.84
CA ALA A 175 18.29 1.95 -14.76
C ALA A 175 17.51 0.74 -15.27
N PHE A 176 16.62 0.95 -16.25
CA PHE A 176 15.70 -0.10 -16.74
C PHE A 176 16.00 -0.52 -18.18
N LYS A 177 16.84 0.23 -18.90
CA LYS A 177 17.07 0.00 -20.33
C LYS A 177 15.73 -0.01 -21.08
N ASN A 178 15.47 -1.00 -21.90
CA ASN A 178 14.21 -1.15 -22.64
C ASN A 178 13.24 -2.14 -21.98
N GLN A 179 13.43 -2.44 -20.69
CA GLN A 179 12.57 -3.39 -19.98
C GLN A 179 11.17 -2.83 -19.78
N LYS A 180 10.19 -3.73 -19.79
CA LYS A 180 8.79 -3.42 -19.48
C LYS A 180 8.46 -3.94 -18.09
N ALA A 181 7.47 -3.33 -17.43
CA ALA A 181 7.07 -3.70 -16.08
C ALA A 181 6.57 -5.16 -15.97
N GLU A 182 5.93 -5.67 -17.01
CA GLU A 182 5.45 -7.04 -17.08
C GLU A 182 6.55 -8.10 -17.17
N ASP A 183 7.79 -7.71 -17.53
CA ASP A 183 8.94 -8.59 -17.66
C ASP A 183 9.75 -8.72 -16.36
N PHE A 184 9.32 -8.08 -15.28
CA PHE A 184 10.04 -8.10 -14.01
C PHE A 184 9.94 -9.46 -13.31
N ARG A 185 10.92 -9.77 -12.47
CA ARG A 185 11.01 -11.05 -11.75
C ARG A 185 9.83 -11.27 -10.81
N ILE A 186 9.39 -10.21 -10.13
CA ILE A 186 8.22 -10.25 -9.28
C ILE A 186 7.17 -9.22 -9.74
N PRO A 187 5.87 -9.48 -9.48
CA PRO A 187 4.82 -8.54 -9.85
C PRO A 187 5.05 -7.16 -9.27
N PHE A 188 4.96 -6.15 -10.13
CA PHE A 188 5.10 -4.73 -9.79
C PHE A 188 3.87 -3.93 -10.20
N ALA A 189 3.54 -2.92 -9.43
CA ALA A 189 2.61 -1.87 -9.83
C ALA A 189 2.86 -0.56 -9.08
N CYS A 190 2.44 0.55 -9.70
CA CYS A 190 2.36 1.85 -9.05
C CYS A 190 1.05 2.58 -9.42
N PRO A 191 0.44 3.31 -8.49
CA PRO A 191 -0.82 3.99 -8.76
C PRO A 191 -0.57 5.36 -9.38
N SER A 192 -1.36 5.69 -10.40
CA SER A 192 -1.42 7.00 -11.04
C SER A 192 -2.87 7.50 -11.07
N TYR A 193 -3.07 8.80 -11.18
CA TYR A 193 -4.39 9.41 -11.27
C TYR A 193 -4.48 10.29 -12.52
N ASN A 194 -5.43 9.97 -13.39
CA ASN A 194 -5.69 10.75 -14.58
C ASN A 194 -6.63 11.92 -14.27
N LEU A 195 -6.10 13.14 -14.31
CA LEU A 195 -6.83 14.36 -13.95
C LEU A 195 -7.98 14.68 -14.91
N LYS A 196 -7.85 14.32 -16.20
CA LYS A 196 -8.89 14.58 -17.20
C LYS A 196 -10.07 13.62 -17.07
N LYS A 197 -9.76 12.35 -16.76
CA LYS A 197 -10.78 11.29 -16.63
C LYS A 197 -11.30 11.16 -15.20
N ASN A 198 -10.70 11.86 -14.24
CA ASN A 198 -10.99 11.77 -12.81
C ASN A 198 -10.94 10.31 -12.31
N GLN A 199 -9.91 9.57 -12.69
CA GLN A 199 -9.81 8.14 -12.47
C GLN A 199 -8.41 7.71 -12.01
N ALA A 200 -8.38 6.85 -11.00
CA ALA A 200 -7.15 6.15 -10.60
C ALA A 200 -6.82 5.03 -11.62
N LEU A 201 -5.55 4.90 -11.94
CA LEU A 201 -4.98 3.91 -12.84
C LEU A 201 -3.92 3.11 -12.09
N MET A 202 -3.94 1.78 -12.24
CA MET A 202 -2.91 0.92 -11.71
C MET A 202 -1.92 0.58 -12.82
N MET A 203 -0.76 1.22 -12.79
CA MET A 203 0.26 1.08 -13.80
C MET A 203 1.13 -0.14 -13.50
N ASN A 204 1.07 -1.15 -14.36
CA ASN A 204 1.74 -2.44 -14.17
C ASN A 204 2.25 -3.08 -15.48
N ARG A 205 2.19 -2.32 -16.56
CA ARG A 205 2.61 -2.77 -17.90
C ARG A 205 3.14 -1.60 -18.72
N GLY A 206 4.02 -1.91 -19.66
CA GLY A 206 4.59 -0.95 -20.61
C GLY A 206 5.98 -0.48 -20.24
N GLY A 207 6.51 0.44 -21.05
CA GLY A 207 7.86 0.99 -20.88
C GLY A 207 8.01 1.80 -19.60
N MET A 208 9.14 1.62 -18.94
CA MET A 208 9.36 2.15 -17.58
C MET A 208 9.44 3.69 -17.55
N GLU A 209 9.96 4.34 -18.59
CA GLU A 209 9.99 5.81 -18.63
C GLU A 209 8.59 6.42 -18.49
N GLN A 210 7.68 5.99 -19.36
CA GLN A 210 6.31 6.51 -19.35
C GLN A 210 5.57 6.12 -18.07
N LEU A 211 5.68 4.85 -17.66
CA LEU A 211 5.02 4.32 -16.50
C LEU A 211 5.43 5.06 -15.24
N LEU A 212 6.72 5.17 -14.97
CA LEU A 212 7.23 5.82 -13.76
C LEU A 212 6.98 7.33 -13.79
N SER A 213 7.04 7.98 -14.96
CA SER A 213 6.69 9.40 -15.08
C SER A 213 5.25 9.68 -14.66
N MET A 214 4.29 8.76 -14.96
CA MET A 214 2.90 8.88 -14.53
C MET A 214 2.72 8.60 -13.04
N CYS A 215 3.55 7.75 -12.44
CA CYS A 215 3.47 7.36 -11.04
C CYS A 215 4.24 8.28 -10.09
N MET A 216 5.23 9.04 -10.59
CA MET A 216 6.06 9.95 -9.78
C MET A 216 5.64 11.41 -9.82
N ALA A 217 4.98 11.85 -10.91
CA ALA A 217 4.61 13.24 -11.09
C ALA A 217 3.68 13.71 -9.98
N TYR A 218 4.20 14.44 -8.99
CA TYR A 218 3.41 14.95 -7.86
C TYR A 218 4.02 16.25 -7.28
N PRO A 219 3.18 17.24 -6.91
CA PRO A 219 3.67 18.44 -6.23
C PRO A 219 4.31 18.13 -4.87
N PRO A 220 5.34 18.86 -4.44
CA PRO A 220 5.97 20.02 -5.11
C PRO A 220 7.06 19.65 -6.11
N PHE A 221 7.33 18.37 -6.35
CA PHE A 221 8.47 17.91 -7.15
C PHE A 221 8.25 18.13 -8.64
N PHE A 222 7.17 17.58 -9.16
CA PHE A 222 6.92 17.54 -10.61
C PHE A 222 5.51 17.99 -10.99
N LYS A 223 5.41 18.58 -12.18
CA LYS A 223 4.14 18.87 -12.86
C LYS A 223 3.45 17.58 -13.27
N PRO A 224 2.12 17.61 -13.48
CA PRO A 224 1.41 16.48 -14.06
C PRO A 224 2.04 16.04 -15.40
N PHE A 225 2.30 14.76 -15.56
CA PHE A 225 2.83 14.19 -16.81
C PHE A 225 1.69 13.67 -17.67
N GLN A 226 1.49 14.24 -18.86
CA GLN A 226 0.40 13.87 -19.78
C GLN A 226 -0.99 13.84 -19.11
N GLY A 227 -1.23 14.77 -18.20
CA GLY A 227 -2.50 14.84 -17.44
C GLY A 227 -2.63 13.81 -16.32
N ASN A 228 -1.55 13.14 -15.95
CA ASN A 228 -1.51 12.18 -14.84
C ASN A 228 -0.62 12.68 -13.70
N VAL A 229 -0.98 12.30 -12.49
CA VAL A 229 -0.18 12.51 -11.27
C VAL A 229 -0.09 11.21 -10.47
N ALA A 230 0.88 11.13 -9.56
CA ALA A 230 0.93 10.01 -8.63
C ALA A 230 -0.36 9.95 -7.80
N ALA A 231 -0.95 8.76 -7.69
CA ALA A 231 -2.15 8.57 -6.88
C ALA A 231 -1.77 8.22 -5.44
N VAL A 232 -1.22 9.20 -4.71
CA VAL A 232 -0.67 9.00 -3.34
C VAL A 232 -1.69 8.49 -2.32
N ARG A 233 -2.99 8.64 -2.60
CA ARG A 233 -4.09 8.17 -1.76
C ARG A 233 -4.58 6.77 -2.12
N GLU A 234 -4.12 6.17 -3.23
CA GLU A 234 -4.66 4.94 -3.82
C GLU A 234 -3.94 3.67 -3.30
N VAL A 235 -3.59 3.67 -2.01
CA VAL A 235 -2.95 2.52 -1.35
C VAL A 235 -3.89 1.30 -1.32
N SER A 236 -5.18 1.50 -1.07
CA SER A 236 -6.16 0.40 -1.06
C SER A 236 -6.34 -0.25 -2.44
N GLY A 237 -6.31 0.53 -3.52
CA GLY A 237 -6.34 0.00 -4.88
C GLY A 237 -5.10 -0.79 -5.22
N LEU A 238 -3.92 -0.30 -4.80
CA LEU A 238 -2.65 -1.01 -4.96
C LEU A 238 -2.64 -2.32 -4.15
N ALA A 239 -3.11 -2.31 -2.90
CA ALA A 239 -3.24 -3.51 -2.08
C ALA A 239 -4.15 -4.56 -2.74
N ARG A 240 -5.30 -4.14 -3.27
CA ARG A 240 -6.22 -5.00 -4.01
C ARG A 240 -5.54 -5.62 -5.23
N TYR A 241 -4.79 -4.84 -6.00
CA TYR A 241 -4.05 -5.34 -7.15
C TYR A 241 -3.02 -6.40 -6.75
N LEU A 242 -2.22 -6.17 -5.70
CA LEU A 242 -1.21 -7.13 -5.23
C LEU A 242 -1.86 -8.44 -4.75
N ARG A 243 -3.04 -8.37 -4.11
CA ARG A 243 -3.82 -9.56 -3.76
C ARG A 243 -4.34 -10.31 -4.98
N GLN A 244 -4.80 -9.61 -6.01
CA GLN A 244 -5.20 -10.23 -7.29
C GLN A 244 -4.03 -10.95 -7.98
N LYS A 245 -2.78 -10.51 -7.73
CA LYS A 245 -1.57 -11.19 -8.16
C LYS A 245 -1.20 -12.41 -7.31
N GLY A 246 -1.94 -12.68 -6.25
CA GLY A 246 -1.80 -13.86 -5.41
C GLY A 246 -1.11 -13.63 -4.07
N ALA A 247 -0.85 -12.38 -3.67
CA ALA A 247 -0.36 -12.08 -2.34
C ALA A 247 -1.43 -12.42 -1.29
N ASN A 248 -1.07 -13.17 -0.27
CA ASN A 248 -1.96 -13.47 0.86
C ASN A 248 -1.72 -12.57 2.07
N PHE A 249 -0.63 -11.81 2.07
CA PHE A 249 -0.31 -10.81 3.08
C PHE A 249 0.23 -9.54 2.43
N VAL A 250 -0.32 -8.37 2.79
CA VAL A 250 0.07 -7.06 2.24
C VAL A 250 0.53 -6.13 3.36
N VAL A 251 1.74 -5.62 3.22
CA VAL A 251 2.39 -4.71 4.18
C VAL A 251 2.55 -3.34 3.54
N LEU A 252 2.04 -2.30 4.18
CA LEU A 252 2.37 -0.92 3.85
C LEU A 252 3.61 -0.49 4.64
N VAL A 253 4.61 0.02 3.93
CA VAL A 253 5.78 0.66 4.53
C VAL A 253 5.60 2.17 4.44
N ASN A 254 5.35 2.81 5.58
CA ASN A 254 5.08 4.23 5.69
C ASN A 254 6.34 4.99 6.11
N VAL A 255 6.64 6.10 5.45
CA VAL A 255 7.80 6.98 5.75
C VAL A 255 7.38 8.39 6.18
N LEU A 256 6.08 8.68 6.17
CA LEU A 256 5.57 10.02 6.43
C LEU A 256 5.46 10.34 7.92
N GLN A 257 5.49 9.31 8.79
CA GLN A 257 5.45 9.50 10.25
C GLN A 257 6.57 8.73 10.91
N GLY A 258 7.26 9.37 11.83
CA GLY A 258 8.20 8.72 12.73
C GLY A 258 7.49 7.97 13.87
N PRO A 259 8.19 7.08 14.57
CA PRO A 259 7.66 6.30 15.70
C PRO A 259 7.08 7.14 16.86
N GLY A 260 7.30 8.44 16.87
CA GLY A 260 6.74 9.38 17.86
C GLY A 260 5.47 10.11 17.40
N GLY A 261 4.93 9.80 16.23
CA GLY A 261 3.58 10.17 15.80
C GLY A 261 3.35 11.62 15.36
N ASN A 262 4.17 12.59 15.72
CA ASN A 262 3.79 14.01 15.58
C ASN A 262 4.93 14.95 15.20
N LYS A 263 5.99 14.49 14.55
CA LYS A 263 6.96 15.45 14.03
C LYS A 263 6.40 16.06 12.75
N PRO A 264 6.11 17.36 12.75
CA PRO A 264 5.64 18.05 11.55
C PRO A 264 6.68 17.91 10.45
N PHE A 265 6.22 17.81 9.21
CA PHE A 265 7.13 17.99 8.09
C PHE A 265 7.77 19.36 8.25
N THR A 266 9.08 19.43 8.25
CA THR A 266 9.77 20.69 7.96
C THR A 266 9.50 20.97 6.49
N LEU A 267 8.46 21.70 6.23
CA LEU A 267 8.13 22.15 4.89
C LEU A 267 8.57 23.60 4.79
N ASP A 268 9.18 23.93 3.66
CA ASP A 268 9.37 25.32 3.29
C ASP A 268 8.07 26.11 3.43
N ALA A 269 8.17 27.43 3.52
CA ALA A 269 7.08 28.37 3.79
C ALA A 269 5.87 28.32 2.83
N ASN A 270 5.72 27.33 1.95
CA ASN A 270 4.57 27.19 1.09
C ASN A 270 3.43 26.47 1.81
N ALA A 271 2.45 27.23 2.24
CA ALA A 271 1.29 26.72 2.98
C ALA A 271 0.51 25.63 2.23
N THR A 272 0.42 25.72 0.90
CA THR A 272 -0.34 24.75 0.09
C THR A 272 0.28 23.36 0.12
N ASP A 273 1.61 23.27 -0.05
CA ASP A 273 2.32 21.98 0.01
C ASP A 273 2.27 21.38 1.41
N ASN A 274 2.36 22.25 2.44
CA ASN A 274 2.24 21.85 3.85
C ASN A 274 0.87 21.22 4.14
N VAL A 275 -0.20 21.86 3.71
CA VAL A 275 -1.56 21.32 3.89
C VAL A 275 -1.71 20.00 3.15
N LEU A 276 -1.32 19.95 1.87
CA LEU A 276 -1.43 18.76 1.04
C LEU A 276 -0.72 17.54 1.67
N TRP A 277 0.54 17.72 2.07
CA TRP A 277 1.33 16.63 2.62
C TRP A 277 0.94 16.27 4.05
N SER A 278 0.44 17.22 4.83
CA SER A 278 -0.14 16.95 6.16
C SER A 278 -1.40 16.10 6.06
N GLU A 279 -2.27 16.38 5.08
CA GLU A 279 -3.45 15.54 4.81
C GLU A 279 -3.06 14.12 4.37
N ILE A 280 -2.05 13.98 3.49
CA ILE A 280 -1.56 12.69 3.07
C ILE A 280 -1.01 11.91 4.27
N ALA A 281 -0.20 12.53 5.11
CA ALA A 281 0.33 11.89 6.31
C ALA A 281 -0.79 11.48 7.27
N GLY A 282 -1.77 12.34 7.48
CA GLY A 282 -2.96 12.01 8.27
C GLY A 282 -3.74 10.81 7.72
N LEU A 283 -3.78 10.66 6.39
CA LEU A 283 -4.39 9.51 5.75
C LEU A 283 -3.60 8.22 6.02
N TYR A 284 -2.26 8.28 5.96
CA TYR A 284 -1.39 7.12 6.19
C TYR A 284 -1.40 6.61 7.65
N ASN A 285 -2.01 7.36 8.57
CA ASN A 285 -2.30 6.91 9.95
C ASN A 285 -3.59 6.12 10.08
N LYS A 286 -4.40 6.08 9.01
CA LYS A 286 -5.65 5.35 9.00
C LYS A 286 -5.45 3.97 8.38
N PRO A 287 -6.26 2.97 8.76
CA PRO A 287 -6.21 1.67 8.12
C PRO A 287 -6.62 1.78 6.64
N PHE A 288 -5.89 1.13 5.76
CA PHE A 288 -6.22 0.98 4.35
C PHE A 288 -6.86 -0.39 4.09
N ALA A 289 -7.94 -0.42 3.31
CA ALA A 289 -8.57 -1.66 2.92
C ALA A 289 -7.60 -2.55 2.12
N GLY A 290 -7.48 -3.81 2.53
CA GLY A 290 -6.58 -4.79 1.91
C GLY A 290 -5.14 -4.77 2.41
N VAL A 291 -4.76 -3.88 3.31
CA VAL A 291 -3.48 -3.86 4.02
C VAL A 291 -3.62 -4.56 5.36
N ASP A 292 -2.76 -5.55 5.63
CA ASP A 292 -2.79 -6.32 6.88
C ASP A 292 -1.93 -5.72 7.99
N THR A 293 -0.86 -5.03 7.61
CA THR A 293 0.09 -4.46 8.57
C THR A 293 0.73 -3.20 7.99
N VAL A 294 0.99 -2.24 8.85
CA VAL A 294 1.76 -1.03 8.52
C VAL A 294 3.08 -1.08 9.29
N ILE A 295 4.18 -0.92 8.56
CA ILE A 295 5.51 -0.67 9.11
C ILE A 295 5.78 0.82 8.96
N THR A 296 6.00 1.52 10.05
CA THR A 296 6.34 2.94 9.99
C THR A 296 7.83 3.12 10.24
N LEU A 297 8.55 3.61 9.23
CA LEU A 297 9.98 3.86 9.33
C LEU A 297 10.25 5.23 9.96
N ASP A 298 11.24 5.26 10.83
CA ASP A 298 11.77 6.53 11.32
C ASP A 298 12.64 7.17 10.25
N THR A 299 12.28 8.37 9.83
CA THR A 299 13.05 9.16 8.86
C THR A 299 13.75 10.35 9.52
N GLY A 300 13.71 10.43 10.85
CA GLY A 300 14.24 11.57 11.60
C GLY A 300 13.44 12.84 11.35
N ASP A 301 14.10 13.97 11.54
CA ASP A 301 13.51 15.31 11.37
C ASP A 301 13.62 15.84 9.94
N TYR A 302 13.99 14.98 8.98
CA TYR A 302 14.13 15.35 7.58
C TYR A 302 12.77 15.56 6.92
N GLY A 303 12.72 16.56 6.05
CA GLY A 303 11.55 16.89 5.23
C GLY A 303 11.47 16.07 3.94
N ILE A 304 10.36 16.24 3.23
CA ILE A 304 10.14 15.59 1.93
C ILE A 304 11.06 16.14 0.82
N MET A 305 11.69 17.31 1.04
CA MET A 305 12.56 17.98 0.09
C MET A 305 14.06 17.76 0.36
N ASP A 306 14.43 17.05 1.44
CA ASP A 306 15.82 16.91 1.90
C ASP A 306 16.56 15.79 1.15
N PHE A 307 16.64 15.89 -0.19
CA PHE A 307 17.31 14.89 -1.03
C PHE A 307 18.82 14.81 -0.79
N ASP A 308 19.44 15.89 -0.31
CA ASP A 308 20.85 15.91 0.10
C ASP A 308 21.11 15.06 1.36
N LYS A 309 20.07 14.70 2.11
CA LYS A 309 20.11 13.86 3.32
C LYS A 309 19.75 12.39 3.07
N ARG A 310 19.70 11.97 1.81
CA ARG A 310 19.26 10.62 1.43
C ARG A 310 19.98 9.49 2.14
N ARG A 311 21.29 9.62 2.43
CA ARG A 311 22.07 8.60 3.14
C ARG A 311 21.66 8.49 4.59
N GLU A 312 21.49 9.62 5.27
CA GLU A 312 21.04 9.66 6.65
C GLU A 312 19.62 9.13 6.79
N ILE A 313 18.72 9.48 5.86
CA ILE A 313 17.35 8.99 5.81
C ILE A 313 17.33 7.47 5.60
N MET A 314 18.14 6.95 4.67
CA MET A 314 18.28 5.51 4.42
C MET A 314 18.73 4.77 5.68
N ASN A 315 19.77 5.26 6.37
CA ASN A 315 20.30 4.62 7.57
C ASN A 315 19.28 4.59 8.71
N LYS A 316 18.56 5.70 8.96
CA LYS A 316 17.46 5.74 9.95
C LYS A 316 16.35 4.76 9.59
N GLY A 317 16.01 4.66 8.31
CA GLY A 317 15.06 3.69 7.79
C GLY A 317 15.49 2.24 8.07
N ALA A 318 16.78 1.92 7.85
CA ALA A 318 17.34 0.61 8.14
C ALA A 318 17.25 0.26 9.63
N ASP A 319 17.67 1.17 10.51
CA ASP A 319 17.62 0.96 11.97
C ASP A 319 16.18 0.73 12.47
N SER A 320 15.23 1.51 11.93
CA SER A 320 13.82 1.36 12.25
C SER A 320 13.25 0.05 11.73
N ALA A 321 13.59 -0.33 10.50
CA ALA A 321 13.17 -1.58 9.88
C ALA A 321 13.67 -2.80 10.64
N ASN A 322 14.94 -2.82 11.04
CA ASN A 322 15.55 -3.93 11.79
C ASN A 322 14.77 -4.27 13.06
N ARG A 323 14.37 -3.23 13.82
CA ARG A 323 13.59 -3.43 15.05
C ARG A 323 12.21 -4.03 14.77
N GLN A 324 11.52 -3.56 13.74
CA GLN A 324 10.15 -3.98 13.43
C GLN A 324 10.10 -5.35 12.75
N LEU A 325 11.03 -5.64 11.83
CA LEU A 325 11.08 -6.91 11.11
C LEU A 325 11.32 -8.10 12.05
N LYS A 326 12.14 -7.96 13.09
CA LYS A 326 12.35 -9.02 14.10
C LYS A 326 11.03 -9.50 14.75
N THR A 327 10.08 -8.62 14.92
CA THR A 327 8.77 -8.95 15.47
C THR A 327 7.85 -9.58 14.43
N LEU A 328 7.90 -9.05 13.21
CA LEU A 328 7.02 -9.49 12.12
C LEU A 328 7.44 -10.85 11.54
N THR A 329 8.74 -11.13 11.40
CA THR A 329 9.22 -12.44 10.93
C THR A 329 8.75 -13.56 11.82
N ARG A 330 8.81 -13.39 13.16
CA ARG A 330 8.23 -14.37 14.09
C ARG A 330 6.73 -14.57 13.88
N LYS A 331 5.98 -13.49 13.63
CA LYS A 331 4.53 -13.56 13.36
C LYS A 331 4.22 -14.26 12.04
N TRP A 332 5.11 -14.19 11.07
CA TRP A 332 4.97 -14.84 9.75
C TRP A 332 5.48 -16.28 9.73
N GLY A 333 6.11 -16.75 10.81
CA GLY A 333 6.71 -18.08 10.87
C GLY A 333 8.00 -18.21 10.05
N LEU A 334 8.74 -17.09 9.91
CA LEU A 334 10.01 -16.99 9.19
C LEU A 334 11.20 -16.98 10.15
#